data_67fe7de7fd053e2e9db96316d247e01c
#
_entry.id   67fe7de7fd053e2e9db96316d247e01c
#
_cell.length_a   1.000
_cell.length_b   1.000
_cell.length_c   1.000
_cell.angle_alpha   90.00
_cell.angle_beta   90.00
_cell.angle_gamma   90.00
#
_symmetry.space_group_name_H-M   'P 1'
#
loop_
_entity.id
_entity.type
_entity.pdbx_description
1 polymer ?
#
loop_
_entity_poly.entity_id
_entity_poly.type
_entity_poly.pdbx_seq_one_letter_code
_entity_poly.pdbx_strand_id
1 'polypeptide(L)'
;MRRTSHVILVLTASSALALAGCTGSVGPEDPSPHTPATPTESERPSETTAEEESPIPAETTAPETPAGEPFTPADQSMESVGFMDTAGGDLIMLSIETPTPDRYVITLEGTTVPEWLAEYPAEPTTQAKGDLVVLESPFIFGLILHGFTYPDAEWELQTPDGADIFVDPPFEGTMAVYLGRPAAQDYRLTITPGSIVIEFRSQ
;
A
#
# COMPACT_ATOMS: atom_id res chain seq x y z
N MET A 1 -26.66 11.47 44.27
CA MET A 1 -26.51 10.98 42.89
C MET A 1 -25.95 9.54 42.95
N ARG A 2 -26.81 8.57 42.64
CA ARG A 2 -26.46 7.13 42.71
C ARG A 2 -25.94 6.68 41.34
N ARG A 3 -24.70 6.17 41.27
CA ARG A 3 -24.11 5.55 40.07
C ARG A 3 -24.55 4.08 40.03
N THR A 4 -25.28 3.69 38.99
CA THR A 4 -25.68 2.30 38.74
C THR A 4 -24.64 1.66 37.82
N SER A 5 -23.84 0.73 38.34
CA SER A 5 -22.91 -0.05 37.55
C SER A 5 -23.65 -1.20 36.88
N HIS A 6 -23.56 -1.29 35.56
CA HIS A 6 -24.05 -2.44 34.80
C HIS A 6 -22.89 -3.39 34.56
N VAL A 7 -23.01 -4.60 35.07
CA VAL A 7 -22.11 -5.73 34.82
C VAL A 7 -22.62 -6.42 33.56
N ILE A 8 -21.81 -6.45 32.51
CA ILE A 8 -22.09 -7.21 31.29
C ILE A 8 -21.39 -8.55 31.40
N LEU A 9 -22.18 -9.61 31.42
CA LEU A 9 -21.75 -11.00 31.46
C LEU A 9 -21.47 -11.45 30.01
N VAL A 10 -20.20 -11.74 29.66
CA VAL A 10 -19.81 -12.27 28.36
C VAL A 10 -19.83 -13.80 28.42
N LEU A 11 -20.74 -14.41 27.65
CA LEU A 11 -20.79 -15.86 27.44
C LEU A 11 -19.82 -16.21 26.29
N THR A 12 -18.77 -16.97 26.59
CA THR A 12 -17.89 -17.56 25.57
C THR A 12 -18.44 -18.91 25.12
N ALA A 13 -18.85 -19.01 23.86
CA ALA A 13 -19.18 -20.28 23.21
C ALA A 13 -17.95 -20.83 22.48
N SER A 14 -17.38 -21.93 22.99
CA SER A 14 -16.28 -22.65 22.34
C SER A 14 -16.84 -23.63 21.32
N SER A 15 -16.58 -23.44 20.04
CA SER A 15 -16.88 -24.41 18.98
C SER A 15 -15.62 -25.19 18.61
N ALA A 16 -15.58 -26.46 18.90
CA ALA A 16 -14.55 -27.40 18.48
C ALA A 16 -14.85 -27.88 17.05
N LEU A 17 -13.92 -27.60 16.09
CA LEU A 17 -13.97 -28.14 14.73
C LEU A 17 -13.00 -29.32 14.61
N ALA A 18 -13.54 -30.49 14.27
CA ALA A 18 -12.79 -31.74 14.03
C ALA A 18 -12.16 -31.70 12.62
N LEU A 19 -10.85 -31.92 12.52
CA LEU A 19 -10.14 -32.12 11.26
C LEU A 19 -10.26 -33.59 10.85
N ALA A 20 -10.87 -33.85 9.70
CA ALA A 20 -10.81 -35.13 9.00
C ALA A 20 -9.62 -35.11 8.03
N GLY A 21 -8.65 -36.00 8.24
CA GLY A 21 -7.49 -36.14 7.37
C GLY A 21 -7.82 -36.93 6.10
N CYS A 22 -7.28 -36.46 4.95
CA CYS A 22 -7.14 -37.23 3.73
C CYS A 22 -5.67 -37.51 3.46
N THR A 23 -5.29 -38.78 3.58
CA THR A 23 -3.99 -39.33 3.15
C THR A 23 -4.01 -39.54 1.65
N GLY A 24 -3.27 -38.77 0.89
CA GLY A 24 -3.03 -38.96 -0.55
C GLY A 24 -1.67 -39.61 -0.80
N SER A 25 -1.72 -40.76 -1.47
CA SER A 25 -0.65 -41.67 -1.86
C SER A 25 0.39 -41.01 -2.77
N VAL A 26 1.69 -41.16 -2.43
CA VAL A 26 2.84 -40.82 -3.24
C VAL A 26 3.21 -42.01 -4.12
N GLY A 27 3.18 -41.86 -5.42
CA GLY A 27 3.76 -42.79 -6.41
C GLY A 27 5.17 -42.30 -6.82
N PRO A 28 6.16 -43.21 -6.97
CA PRO A 28 7.47 -42.82 -7.44
C PRO A 28 7.51 -42.80 -8.97
N GLU A 29 7.93 -41.69 -9.58
CA GLU A 29 8.33 -41.62 -11.00
C GLU A 29 9.84 -41.49 -11.14
N ASP A 30 10.33 -42.33 -12.00
CA ASP A 30 11.64 -42.75 -12.43
C ASP A 30 12.47 -41.61 -13.12
N PRO A 31 13.76 -41.41 -12.83
CA PRO A 31 14.58 -40.42 -13.52
C PRO A 31 15.22 -40.99 -14.79
N SER A 32 14.83 -40.49 -15.95
CA SER A 32 15.52 -40.71 -17.20
C SER A 32 16.78 -39.81 -17.33
N PRO A 33 17.89 -40.36 -17.78
CA PRO A 33 19.13 -39.61 -17.91
C PRO A 33 19.19 -38.85 -19.24
N HIS A 34 19.36 -37.52 -19.20
CA HIS A 34 19.69 -36.73 -20.37
C HIS A 34 21.20 -36.51 -20.50
N THR A 35 21.70 -36.97 -21.62
CA THR A 35 23.04 -36.87 -22.17
C THR A 35 23.53 -35.42 -22.31
N PRO A 36 24.80 -35.11 -21.96
CA PRO A 36 25.37 -33.79 -22.15
C PRO A 36 25.77 -33.55 -23.59
N ALA A 37 25.32 -32.45 -24.19
CA ALA A 37 25.79 -31.97 -25.49
C ALA A 37 27.02 -31.09 -25.31
N THR A 38 28.01 -31.38 -26.15
CA THR A 38 29.35 -30.79 -26.32
C THR A 38 29.27 -29.30 -26.67
N PRO A 39 30.17 -28.44 -26.14
CA PRO A 39 30.25 -27.04 -26.54
C PRO A 39 30.97 -26.90 -27.88
N THR A 40 30.35 -26.23 -28.83
CA THR A 40 30.98 -25.75 -30.06
C THR A 40 31.60 -24.38 -29.79
N GLU A 41 32.92 -24.37 -29.88
CA GLU A 41 33.79 -23.18 -29.97
C GLU A 41 33.52 -22.48 -31.31
N SER A 42 33.17 -21.20 -31.32
CA SER A 42 33.25 -20.36 -32.52
C SER A 42 33.58 -18.92 -32.16
N GLU A 43 34.85 -18.66 -32.45
CA GLU A 43 35.43 -17.41 -33.00
C GLU A 43 34.90 -16.03 -32.57
N ARG A 44 35.85 -15.34 -31.96
CA ARG A 44 35.95 -13.90 -31.76
C ARG A 44 36.11 -13.17 -33.10
N PRO A 45 35.48 -12.03 -33.30
CA PRO A 45 36.24 -10.86 -33.72
C PRO A 45 35.90 -9.53 -33.00
N SER A 46 36.97 -8.82 -32.75
CA SER A 46 37.17 -7.37 -32.88
C SER A 46 36.44 -6.40 -31.96
N GLU A 47 37.27 -5.83 -31.13
CA GLU A 47 37.15 -4.59 -30.42
C GLU A 47 36.54 -3.47 -31.29
N THR A 48 35.45 -2.89 -30.83
CA THR A 48 35.08 -1.51 -31.16
C THR A 48 34.85 -0.82 -29.83
N THR A 49 35.80 0.00 -29.46
CA THR A 49 35.70 0.98 -28.39
C THR A 49 34.55 1.94 -28.73
N ALA A 50 33.37 1.73 -28.15
CA ALA A 50 32.34 2.73 -28.10
C ALA A 50 32.44 3.38 -26.71
N GLU A 51 32.67 4.67 -26.68
CA GLU A 51 32.59 5.54 -25.54
C GLU A 51 31.21 5.29 -24.87
N GLU A 52 31.25 4.77 -23.66
CA GLU A 52 30.11 4.56 -22.78
C GLU A 52 29.69 5.91 -22.25
N GLU A 53 28.81 6.58 -23.02
CA GLU A 53 28.06 7.72 -22.53
C GLU A 53 27.11 7.22 -21.45
N SER A 54 27.53 7.37 -20.18
CA SER A 54 26.71 7.06 -19.02
C SER A 54 25.37 7.80 -19.14
N PRO A 55 24.22 7.10 -19.09
CA PRO A 55 22.95 7.78 -19.05
C PRO A 55 22.89 8.58 -17.73
N ILE A 56 22.77 9.90 -17.88
CA ILE A 56 22.42 10.79 -16.78
C ILE A 56 21.13 10.23 -16.16
N PRO A 57 21.11 9.95 -14.84
CA PRO A 57 19.87 9.56 -14.19
C PRO A 57 18.82 10.63 -14.47
N ALA A 58 17.73 10.24 -15.09
CA ALA A 58 16.56 11.13 -15.21
C ALA A 58 16.18 11.50 -13.78
N GLU A 59 16.37 12.78 -13.42
CA GLU A 59 15.77 13.33 -12.22
C GLU A 59 14.27 13.08 -12.33
N THR A 60 13.79 12.14 -11.53
CA THR A 60 12.35 11.92 -11.34
C THR A 60 11.83 13.18 -10.64
N THR A 61 11.36 14.13 -11.44
CA THR A 61 10.71 15.32 -10.92
C THR A 61 9.45 14.85 -10.20
N ALA A 62 9.46 14.94 -8.87
CA ALA A 62 8.27 14.66 -8.08
C ALA A 62 7.10 15.51 -8.62
N PRO A 63 5.87 14.95 -8.71
CA PRO A 63 4.73 15.69 -9.22
C PRO A 63 4.55 16.99 -8.42
N GLU A 64 4.59 18.12 -9.13
CA GLU A 64 4.33 19.42 -8.52
C GLU A 64 2.83 19.53 -8.26
N THR A 65 2.46 19.74 -7.01
CA THR A 65 1.07 20.02 -6.64
C THR A 65 0.63 21.33 -7.32
N PRO A 66 -0.49 21.34 -8.03
CA PRO A 66 -1.01 22.58 -8.60
C PRO A 66 -1.21 23.62 -7.50
N ALA A 67 -0.59 24.78 -7.65
CA ALA A 67 -0.75 25.85 -6.68
C ALA A 67 -2.20 26.35 -6.72
N GLY A 68 -2.97 26.14 -5.64
CA GLY A 68 -4.27 26.79 -5.54
C GLY A 68 -5.43 26.00 -4.93
N GLU A 69 -5.37 24.68 -4.85
CA GLU A 69 -6.45 23.94 -4.19
C GLU A 69 -6.45 24.23 -2.68
N PRO A 70 -7.63 24.51 -2.07
CA PRO A 70 -7.73 24.77 -0.64
C PRO A 70 -7.39 23.51 0.18
N PHE A 71 -6.85 23.74 1.38
CA PHE A 71 -6.71 22.66 2.35
C PHE A 71 -8.07 22.29 2.95
N THR A 72 -8.31 21.01 3.11
CA THR A 72 -9.46 20.46 3.84
C THR A 72 -9.18 20.54 5.34
N PRO A 73 -10.11 21.06 6.15
CA PRO A 73 -9.99 21.05 7.60
C PRO A 73 -9.83 19.64 8.16
N ALA A 74 -9.02 19.51 9.21
CA ALA A 74 -8.72 18.21 9.84
C ALA A 74 -9.94 17.48 10.42
N ASP A 75 -11.01 18.20 10.73
CA ASP A 75 -12.28 17.66 11.26
C ASP A 75 -13.27 17.25 10.15
N GLN A 76 -12.86 17.31 8.89
CA GLN A 76 -13.66 16.93 7.73
C GLN A 76 -13.05 15.76 7.00
N SER A 77 -13.90 14.86 6.50
CA SER A 77 -13.53 13.84 5.54
C SER A 77 -13.74 14.33 4.11
N MET A 78 -12.95 13.78 3.18
CA MET A 78 -13.15 13.95 1.74
C MET A 78 -13.16 12.60 1.05
N GLU A 79 -13.98 12.46 0.03
CA GLU A 79 -14.05 11.25 -0.78
C GLU A 79 -14.19 11.59 -2.28
N SER A 80 -13.77 10.68 -3.12
CA SER A 80 -14.03 10.75 -4.57
C SER A 80 -15.49 10.44 -4.88
N VAL A 81 -15.97 10.97 -6.00
CA VAL A 81 -17.29 10.60 -6.52
C VAL A 81 -17.29 9.13 -6.92
N GLY A 82 -18.25 8.35 -6.43
CA GLY A 82 -18.34 6.92 -6.72
C GLY A 82 -17.54 6.04 -5.77
N PHE A 83 -16.96 6.60 -4.71
CA PHE A 83 -16.29 5.82 -3.68
C PHE A 83 -17.17 4.63 -3.22
N MET A 84 -16.61 3.40 -3.24
CA MET A 84 -17.29 2.12 -2.99
C MET A 84 -18.05 1.50 -4.19
N ASP A 85 -18.10 2.16 -5.35
CA ASP A 85 -18.82 1.61 -6.52
C ASP A 85 -17.94 0.70 -7.39
N THR A 86 -16.63 0.75 -7.23
CA THR A 86 -15.66 0.05 -8.08
C THR A 86 -15.18 -1.24 -7.43
N ALA A 87 -15.50 -2.36 -8.04
CA ALA A 87 -14.98 -3.67 -7.65
C ALA A 87 -13.80 -4.03 -8.56
N GLY A 88 -12.59 -4.12 -7.97
CA GLY A 88 -11.37 -4.54 -8.67
C GLY A 88 -10.71 -3.40 -9.46
N GLY A 89 -9.43 -3.56 -9.74
CA GLY A 89 -8.62 -2.59 -10.47
C GLY A 89 -7.29 -3.19 -10.90
N ASP A 90 -6.46 -2.37 -11.53
CA ASP A 90 -5.12 -2.72 -12.01
C ASP A 90 -4.01 -2.00 -11.24
N LEU A 91 -4.36 -1.30 -10.15
CA LEU A 91 -3.41 -0.50 -9.42
C LEU A 91 -2.54 -1.34 -8.47
N ILE A 92 -1.26 -1.01 -8.43
CA ILE A 92 -0.28 -1.53 -7.46
C ILE A 92 0.44 -0.33 -6.85
N MET A 93 0.57 -0.29 -5.54
CA MET A 93 1.36 0.74 -4.86
C MET A 93 2.84 0.32 -4.87
N LEU A 94 3.71 1.18 -5.38
CA LEU A 94 5.15 0.91 -5.52
C LEU A 94 5.95 1.51 -4.36
N SER A 95 5.70 2.77 -4.01
CA SER A 95 6.44 3.45 -2.96
C SER A 95 5.62 4.52 -2.26
N ILE A 96 6.04 4.86 -1.05
CA ILE A 96 5.67 6.07 -0.32
C ILE A 96 6.95 6.81 -0.01
N GLU A 97 7.03 8.07 -0.38
CA GLU A 97 8.15 8.96 -0.11
C GLU A 97 7.70 10.13 0.76
N THR A 98 8.61 10.68 1.58
CA THR A 98 8.39 11.86 2.41
C THR A 98 9.40 12.94 2.08
N PRO A 99 9.24 13.66 0.96
CA PRO A 99 10.17 14.72 0.56
C PRO A 99 10.35 15.81 1.62
N THR A 100 9.28 16.07 2.38
CA THR A 100 9.30 16.93 3.58
C THR A 100 8.42 16.32 4.66
N PRO A 101 8.54 16.70 5.93
CA PRO A 101 7.72 16.17 7.04
C PRO A 101 6.21 16.33 6.85
N ASP A 102 5.78 17.29 6.03
CA ASP A 102 4.38 17.60 5.78
C ASP A 102 3.92 17.20 4.37
N ARG A 103 4.74 16.44 3.62
CA ARG A 103 4.40 16.00 2.27
C ARG A 103 4.75 14.54 2.07
N TYR A 104 3.78 13.78 1.59
CA TYR A 104 3.90 12.37 1.19
C TYR A 104 3.59 12.25 -0.30
N VAL A 105 4.37 11.43 -0.99
CA VAL A 105 4.18 11.08 -2.39
C VAL A 105 4.05 9.57 -2.50
N ILE A 106 2.91 9.11 -2.98
CA ILE A 106 2.65 7.69 -3.23
C ILE A 106 2.75 7.45 -4.72
N THR A 107 3.60 6.54 -5.13
CA THR A 107 3.76 6.13 -6.53
C THR A 107 2.96 4.87 -6.79
N LEU A 108 2.19 4.89 -7.87
CA LEU A 108 1.33 3.79 -8.29
C LEU A 108 1.76 3.29 -9.67
N GLU A 109 1.61 1.97 -9.88
CA GLU A 109 1.58 1.35 -11.20
C GLU A 109 0.13 1.04 -11.55
N GLY A 110 -0.22 1.16 -12.83
CA GLY A 110 -1.56 0.96 -13.36
C GLY A 110 -2.02 2.13 -14.21
N THR A 111 -3.21 2.01 -14.79
CA THR A 111 -3.73 2.98 -15.76
C THR A 111 -4.92 3.78 -15.24
N THR A 112 -5.49 3.35 -14.15
CA THR A 112 -6.68 3.97 -13.54
C THR A 112 -6.30 5.00 -12.48
N VAL A 113 -7.26 5.83 -12.11
CA VAL A 113 -7.17 6.71 -10.94
C VAL A 113 -7.92 6.01 -9.81
N PRO A 114 -7.32 5.85 -8.61
CA PRO A 114 -8.02 5.23 -7.51
C PRO A 114 -9.23 6.05 -7.07
N GLU A 115 -10.28 5.39 -6.64
CA GLU A 115 -11.29 6.01 -5.80
C GLU A 115 -10.77 6.07 -4.37
N TRP A 116 -11.18 7.07 -3.61
CA TRP A 116 -10.53 7.34 -2.33
C TRP A 116 -11.45 7.98 -1.30
N LEU A 117 -11.12 7.71 -0.03
CA LEU A 117 -11.63 8.40 1.16
C LEU A 117 -10.45 8.82 2.03
N ALA A 118 -10.43 10.08 2.47
CA ALA A 118 -9.40 10.64 3.33
C ALA A 118 -10.01 11.30 4.57
N GLU A 119 -9.50 10.95 5.75
CA GLU A 119 -10.01 11.44 7.02
C GLU A 119 -9.03 11.20 8.19
N TYR A 120 -9.36 11.74 9.36
CA TYR A 120 -8.80 11.32 10.64
C TYR A 120 -9.81 10.41 11.34
N PRO A 121 -9.73 9.08 11.17
CA PRO A 121 -10.68 8.16 11.77
C PRO A 121 -10.53 8.13 13.30
N ALA A 122 -11.65 8.02 14.01
CA ALA A 122 -11.63 7.90 15.48
C ALA A 122 -10.98 6.57 15.94
N GLU A 123 -11.19 5.51 15.16
CA GLU A 123 -10.65 4.17 15.38
C GLU A 123 -10.15 3.60 14.04
N PRO A 124 -8.88 3.84 13.67
CA PRO A 124 -8.32 3.29 12.44
C PRO A 124 -8.22 1.77 12.54
N THR A 125 -8.74 1.05 11.55
CA THR A 125 -8.78 -0.41 11.53
C THR A 125 -8.33 -0.97 10.18
N THR A 126 -7.76 -2.19 10.20
CA THR A 126 -7.40 -2.92 8.99
C THR A 126 -8.64 -3.36 8.22
N GLN A 127 -8.55 -3.38 6.87
CA GLN A 127 -9.68 -3.68 5.99
C GLN A 127 -10.12 -5.15 6.09
N ALA A 128 -9.16 -6.07 6.18
CA ALA A 128 -9.46 -7.50 6.15
C ALA A 128 -10.03 -8.05 7.47
N LYS A 129 -9.54 -7.56 8.62
CA LYS A 129 -9.83 -8.14 9.92
C LYS A 129 -10.51 -7.18 10.89
N GLY A 130 -10.45 -5.89 10.64
CA GLY A 130 -10.91 -4.86 11.57
C GLY A 130 -10.02 -4.72 12.80
N ASP A 131 -8.77 -5.19 12.74
CA ASP A 131 -7.82 -5.01 13.84
C ASP A 131 -7.46 -3.52 13.96
N LEU A 132 -7.34 -3.04 15.19
CA LEU A 132 -6.96 -1.65 15.44
C LEU A 132 -5.55 -1.36 14.93
N VAL A 133 -5.40 -0.31 14.13
CA VAL A 133 -4.10 0.20 13.69
C VAL A 133 -3.51 1.08 14.78
N VAL A 134 -2.28 0.76 15.21
CA VAL A 134 -1.56 1.50 16.24
C VAL A 134 -0.29 2.07 15.65
N LEU A 135 -0.14 3.39 15.72
CA LEU A 135 1.05 4.13 15.34
C LEU A 135 1.65 4.84 16.57
N GLU A 136 2.88 5.34 16.45
CA GLU A 136 3.54 6.05 17.57
C GLU A 136 2.94 7.43 17.79
N SER A 137 2.44 8.06 16.74
CA SER A 137 1.86 9.39 16.77
C SER A 137 0.46 9.42 17.36
N PRO A 138 0.07 10.51 18.06
CA PRO A 138 -1.24 10.61 18.70
C PRO A 138 -2.42 10.81 17.75
N PHE A 139 -2.17 11.25 16.53
CA PHE A 139 -3.19 11.43 15.48
C PHE A 139 -2.84 10.56 14.29
N ILE A 140 -3.84 9.90 13.73
CA ILE A 140 -3.67 9.01 12.58
C ILE A 140 -4.55 9.52 11.45
N PHE A 141 -3.90 9.96 10.37
CA PHE A 141 -4.58 10.26 9.11
C PHE A 141 -4.74 8.99 8.31
N GLY A 142 -5.92 8.71 7.82
CA GLY A 142 -6.27 7.55 7.00
C GLY A 142 -6.57 7.96 5.56
N LEU A 143 -6.00 7.23 4.61
CA LEU A 143 -6.34 7.30 3.20
C LEU A 143 -6.74 5.89 2.75
N ILE A 144 -8.01 5.70 2.46
CA ILE A 144 -8.57 4.44 1.95
C ILE A 144 -8.70 4.57 0.44
N LEU A 145 -8.23 3.57 -0.29
CA LEU A 145 -8.09 3.57 -1.73
C LEU A 145 -8.75 2.34 -2.32
N HIS A 146 -9.53 2.51 -3.40
CA HIS A 146 -10.10 1.42 -4.19
C HIS A 146 -9.47 1.34 -5.57
N GLY A 147 -9.57 0.17 -6.19
CA GLY A 147 -9.02 -0.08 -7.51
C GLY A 147 -7.68 -0.81 -7.50
N PHE A 148 -7.30 -1.41 -6.36
CA PHE A 148 -6.05 -2.12 -6.22
C PHE A 148 -6.21 -3.62 -6.49
N THR A 149 -5.18 -4.19 -7.12
CA THR A 149 -5.03 -5.64 -7.25
C THR A 149 -4.07 -6.16 -6.17
N TYR A 150 -4.20 -7.44 -5.85
CA TYR A 150 -3.23 -8.08 -4.96
C TYR A 150 -1.92 -8.24 -5.74
N PRO A 151 -0.81 -7.68 -5.25
CA PRO A 151 0.46 -7.80 -5.95
C PRO A 151 0.99 -9.22 -5.91
N ASP A 152 1.92 -9.55 -6.82
CA ASP A 152 2.61 -10.82 -6.83
C ASP A 152 3.36 -11.07 -5.53
N ALA A 153 3.71 -12.34 -5.27
CA ALA A 153 4.35 -12.76 -4.01
C ALA A 153 5.72 -12.09 -3.72
N GLU A 154 6.33 -11.47 -4.74
CA GLU A 154 7.61 -10.75 -4.63
C GLU A 154 7.44 -9.24 -4.45
N TRP A 155 6.19 -8.75 -4.28
CA TRP A 155 5.95 -7.33 -4.10
C TRP A 155 6.51 -6.83 -2.76
N GLU A 156 7.35 -5.83 -2.84
CA GLU A 156 7.89 -5.10 -1.70
C GLU A 156 7.54 -3.61 -1.82
N LEU A 157 6.73 -3.13 -0.88
CA LEU A 157 6.43 -1.70 -0.81
C LEU A 157 7.63 -0.95 -0.22
N GLN A 158 8.11 0.04 -0.95
CA GLN A 158 9.16 0.93 -0.47
C GLN A 158 8.56 2.05 0.39
N THR A 159 8.96 2.11 1.65
CA THR A 159 8.57 3.17 2.59
C THR A 159 9.80 3.83 3.19
N PRO A 160 9.73 5.12 3.59
CA PRO A 160 10.85 5.80 4.21
C PRO A 160 11.22 5.17 5.57
N ASP A 161 12.52 5.01 5.83
CA ASP A 161 13.00 4.50 7.10
C ASP A 161 12.56 5.40 8.27
N GLY A 162 12.02 4.78 9.32
CA GLY A 162 11.62 5.48 10.53
C GLY A 162 10.37 6.37 10.38
N ALA A 163 9.67 6.29 9.26
CA ALA A 163 8.39 6.97 9.11
C ALA A 163 7.29 6.22 9.87
N ASP A 164 6.42 6.98 10.56
CA ASP A 164 5.28 6.45 11.29
C ASP A 164 4.12 6.20 10.32
N ILE A 165 4.26 5.13 9.51
CA ILE A 165 3.36 4.74 8.43
C ILE A 165 2.95 3.28 8.61
N PHE A 166 1.67 3.00 8.45
CA PHE A 166 1.15 1.65 8.30
C PHE A 166 0.40 1.55 6.97
N VAL A 167 0.72 0.54 6.19
CA VAL A 167 0.01 0.23 4.95
C VAL A 167 -0.70 -1.11 5.13
N ASP A 168 -2.01 -1.08 5.01
CA ASP A 168 -2.85 -2.26 4.98
C ASP A 168 -2.89 -2.80 3.56
N PRO A 169 -2.38 -4.03 3.30
CA PRO A 169 -2.31 -4.57 1.95
C PRO A 169 -3.70 -4.71 1.32
N PRO A 170 -3.79 -4.82 -0.02
CA PRO A 170 -5.07 -4.91 -0.71
C PRO A 170 -5.93 -6.06 -0.19
N PHE A 171 -7.18 -5.77 0.13
CA PHE A 171 -8.22 -6.73 0.46
C PHE A 171 -9.50 -6.36 -0.30
N GLU A 172 -10.02 -7.27 -1.14
CA GLU A 172 -11.19 -7.06 -1.99
C GLU A 172 -11.13 -5.76 -2.83
N GLY A 173 -9.93 -5.45 -3.36
CA GLY A 173 -9.70 -4.25 -4.17
C GLY A 173 -9.47 -2.96 -3.38
N THR A 174 -9.51 -3.02 -2.06
CA THR A 174 -9.32 -1.90 -1.15
C THR A 174 -7.97 -1.98 -0.47
N MET A 175 -7.25 -0.86 -0.39
CA MET A 175 -6.00 -0.68 0.31
C MET A 175 -6.12 0.53 1.24
N ALA A 176 -5.43 0.53 2.37
CA ALA A 176 -5.40 1.68 3.25
C ALA A 176 -3.97 2.09 3.61
N VAL A 177 -3.75 3.40 3.69
CA VAL A 177 -2.50 4.01 4.15
C VAL A 177 -2.83 4.85 5.38
N TYR A 178 -2.15 4.58 6.49
CA TYR A 178 -2.29 5.32 7.73
C TYR A 178 -0.99 6.04 8.04
N LEU A 179 -1.07 7.33 8.27
CA LEU A 179 0.06 8.21 8.53
C LEU A 179 -0.03 8.77 9.94
N GLY A 180 0.96 8.50 10.78
CA GLY A 180 1.07 9.09 12.10
C GLY A 180 1.42 10.57 12.03
N ARG A 181 0.68 11.41 12.78
CA ARG A 181 0.87 12.86 12.80
C ARG A 181 0.97 13.39 14.24
N PRO A 182 1.82 14.40 14.49
CA PRO A 182 1.94 15.01 15.82
C PRO A 182 0.69 15.79 16.24
N ALA A 183 -0.10 16.24 15.28
CA ALA A 183 -1.38 16.95 15.47
C ALA A 183 -2.34 16.61 14.33
N ALA A 184 -3.64 16.79 14.56
CA ALA A 184 -4.60 16.81 13.46
C ALA A 184 -4.39 18.10 12.65
N GLN A 185 -3.98 17.94 11.38
CA GLN A 185 -3.60 19.04 10.49
C GLN A 185 -4.57 19.08 9.31
N ASP A 186 -4.90 20.29 8.86
CA ASP A 186 -5.59 20.44 7.58
C ASP A 186 -4.74 19.81 6.47
N TYR A 187 -5.38 19.16 5.53
CA TYR A 187 -4.72 18.40 4.48
C TYR A 187 -5.21 18.75 3.08
N ARG A 188 -4.41 18.42 2.09
CA ARG A 188 -4.75 18.52 0.67
C ARG A 188 -4.29 17.28 -0.07
N LEU A 189 -5.16 16.77 -0.94
CA LEU A 189 -4.85 15.64 -1.81
C LEU A 189 -4.78 16.09 -3.26
N THR A 190 -3.77 15.62 -3.96
CA THR A 190 -3.69 15.68 -5.42
C THR A 190 -3.52 14.28 -5.94
N ILE A 191 -4.50 13.80 -6.71
CA ILE A 191 -4.53 12.44 -7.23
C ILE A 191 -4.53 12.49 -8.76
N THR A 192 -3.55 11.80 -9.34
CA THR A 192 -3.36 11.69 -10.78
C THR A 192 -3.07 10.24 -11.15
N PRO A 193 -3.21 9.82 -12.41
CA PRO A 193 -2.72 8.51 -12.83
C PRO A 193 -1.25 8.34 -12.41
N GLY A 194 -0.96 7.25 -11.69
CA GLY A 194 0.39 6.90 -11.23
C GLY A 194 0.89 7.62 -9.96
N SER A 195 0.14 8.61 -9.39
CA SER A 195 0.62 9.32 -8.20
C SER A 195 -0.47 9.89 -7.33
N ILE A 196 -0.25 9.84 -6.01
CA ILE A 196 -1.03 10.54 -4.99
C ILE A 196 -0.07 11.42 -4.18
N VAL A 197 -0.39 12.70 -4.06
CA VAL A 197 0.33 13.63 -3.20
C VAL A 197 -0.57 14.04 -2.04
N ILE A 198 -0.08 13.86 -0.82
CA ILE A 198 -0.73 14.29 0.42
C ILE A 198 0.11 15.41 1.00
N GLU A 199 -0.48 16.55 1.25
CA GLU A 199 0.17 17.68 1.90
C GLU A 199 -0.60 18.08 3.15
N PHE A 200 0.12 18.28 4.24
CA PHE A 200 -0.42 18.80 5.49
C PHE A 200 -0.02 20.26 5.64
N ARG A 201 -0.92 21.08 6.19
CA ARG A 201 -0.62 22.47 6.49
C ARG A 201 0.37 22.53 7.64
N SER A 202 1.54 23.11 7.40
CA SER A 202 2.52 23.39 8.47
C SER A 202 1.92 24.30 9.55
N GLN A 203 2.19 24.00 10.81
CA GLN A 203 1.75 24.78 11.97
C GLN A 203 2.74 25.88 12.30
#